data_8e89037e2328ddea35fb7997d555b6bd
#
_entry.id   8e89037e2328ddea35fb7997d555b6bd
#
_cell.length_a   1.000
_cell.length_b   1.000
_cell.length_c   1.000
_cell.angle_alpha   90.00
_cell.angle_beta   90.00
_cell.angle_gamma   90.00
#
_symmetry.space_group_name_H-M   'P 1'
#
loop_
_entity.id
_entity.type
_entity.pdbx_description
1 polymer ?
#
loop_
_entity_poly.entity_id
_entity_poly.type
_entity_poly.pdbx_seq_one_letter_code
_entity_poly.pdbx_strand_id
1 'polypeptide(L)'
;ILLTHGHNDHCELAPEAAKRFGTEVYLHPDDDMLWQESNGDAPYTPLADRGQFDIGGEKITVYHTPGHSPGCVVLHVGETLLSGDTLFNGGPGATGRKYSDFDVIIESLKNVVFTLPEDTKVLPGHGDATTVGAEAARIDEYIERGY
;
A
#
# COMPACT_ATOMS: atom_id res chain seq x y z
N ILE A 1 7.98 7.17 -9.80
CA ILE A 1 7.05 6.03 -9.62
C ILE A 1 7.02 5.70 -8.15
N LEU A 2 5.84 5.76 -7.51
CA LEU A 2 5.67 5.38 -6.11
C LEU A 2 5.00 4.00 -6.08
N LEU A 3 5.66 3.02 -5.47
CA LEU A 3 5.14 1.66 -5.32
C LEU A 3 4.48 1.50 -3.97
N THR A 4 3.29 0.88 -3.94
CA THR A 4 2.61 0.57 -2.69
C THR A 4 3.26 -0.61 -1.97
N HIS A 5 3.84 -1.56 -2.69
CA HIS A 5 4.56 -2.71 -2.14
C HIS A 5 5.34 -3.47 -3.21
N GLY A 6 6.14 -4.47 -2.81
CA GLY A 6 7.11 -5.17 -3.64
C GLY A 6 6.65 -6.45 -4.30
N HIS A 7 5.36 -6.83 -4.29
CA HIS A 7 4.91 -8.00 -5.05
C HIS A 7 5.04 -7.78 -6.56
N ASN A 8 5.31 -8.85 -7.29
CA ASN A 8 5.70 -8.81 -8.70
C ASN A 8 4.68 -8.10 -9.60
N ASP A 9 3.40 -8.33 -9.41
CA ASP A 9 2.30 -7.73 -10.17
C ASP A 9 2.15 -6.21 -9.94
N HIS A 10 2.81 -5.66 -8.91
CA HIS A 10 2.87 -4.24 -8.63
C HIS A 10 4.20 -3.59 -8.99
N CYS A 11 5.30 -4.36 -9.07
CA CYS A 11 6.64 -3.77 -9.19
C CYS A 11 7.49 -4.26 -10.37
N GLU A 12 7.15 -5.38 -11.04
CA GLU A 12 8.03 -6.01 -12.03
C GLU A 12 8.38 -5.10 -13.23
N LEU A 13 7.47 -4.22 -13.64
CA LEU A 13 7.69 -3.30 -14.76
C LEU A 13 8.23 -1.92 -14.33
N ALA A 14 8.42 -1.69 -13.03
CA ALA A 14 8.84 -0.39 -12.52
C ALA A 14 10.22 0.07 -13.04
N PRO A 15 11.26 -0.79 -13.14
CA PRO A 15 12.55 -0.39 -13.70
C PRO A 15 12.46 0.01 -15.19
N GLU A 16 11.67 -0.72 -15.98
CA GLU A 16 11.46 -0.39 -17.39
C GLU A 16 10.72 0.93 -17.55
N ALA A 17 9.65 1.12 -16.76
CA ALA A 17 8.88 2.36 -16.74
C ALA A 17 9.75 3.56 -16.31
N ALA A 18 10.58 3.39 -15.28
CA ALA A 18 11.51 4.43 -14.81
C ALA A 18 12.47 4.85 -15.92
N LYS A 19 13.07 3.89 -16.61
CA LYS A 19 13.95 4.15 -17.73
C LYS A 19 13.23 4.87 -18.88
N ARG A 20 12.00 4.45 -19.19
CA ARG A 20 11.20 5.02 -20.28
C ARG A 20 10.80 6.46 -20.02
N PHE A 21 10.43 6.77 -18.77
CA PHE A 21 9.94 8.10 -18.39
C PHE A 21 11.02 9.00 -17.78
N GLY A 22 12.25 8.51 -17.59
CA GLY A 22 13.34 9.28 -17.00
C GLY A 22 13.07 9.67 -15.55
N THR A 23 12.51 8.76 -14.75
CA THR A 23 12.09 9.00 -13.37
C THR A 23 12.67 7.96 -12.42
N GLU A 24 12.57 8.22 -11.12
CA GLU A 24 13.00 7.29 -10.07
C GLU A 24 11.85 6.36 -9.66
N VAL A 25 12.21 5.17 -9.14
CA VAL A 25 11.30 4.25 -8.46
C VAL A 25 11.48 4.41 -6.96
N TYR A 26 10.38 4.47 -6.24
CA TYR A 26 10.34 4.56 -4.79
C TYR A 26 9.61 3.35 -4.22
N LEU A 27 10.23 2.67 -3.25
CA LEU A 27 9.71 1.50 -2.56
C LEU A 27 10.09 1.57 -1.07
N HIS A 28 9.23 1.07 -0.18
CA HIS A 28 9.59 0.94 1.22
C HIS A 28 10.68 -0.14 1.39
N PRO A 29 11.76 0.13 2.15
CA PRO A 29 12.92 -0.78 2.23
C PRO A 29 12.60 -2.14 2.87
N ASP A 30 11.53 -2.24 3.67
CA ASP A 30 11.09 -3.50 4.26
C ASP A 30 10.55 -4.50 3.22
N ASP A 31 10.33 -4.08 1.97
CA ASP A 31 9.99 -4.96 0.84
C ASP A 31 11.19 -5.25 -0.09
N ASP A 32 12.43 -4.95 0.34
CA ASP A 32 13.63 -5.18 -0.47
C ASP A 32 13.74 -6.63 -0.95
N MET A 33 13.39 -7.61 -0.12
CA MET A 33 13.42 -9.00 -0.50
C MET A 33 12.44 -9.34 -1.64
N LEU A 34 11.26 -8.72 -1.65
CA LEU A 34 10.27 -8.91 -2.72
C LEU A 34 10.71 -8.21 -4.00
N TRP A 35 11.31 -7.03 -3.86
CA TRP A 35 11.91 -6.31 -4.97
C TRP A 35 13.00 -7.12 -5.65
N GLN A 36 13.92 -7.69 -4.87
CA GLN A 36 15.01 -8.52 -5.40
C GLN A 36 14.49 -9.78 -6.10
N GLU A 37 13.43 -10.41 -5.58
CA GLU A 37 12.78 -11.56 -6.23
C GLU A 37 12.27 -11.21 -7.64
N SER A 38 11.76 -9.99 -7.86
CA SER A 38 11.15 -9.54 -9.11
C SER A 38 12.12 -8.81 -10.04
N ASN A 39 13.01 -7.98 -9.49
CA ASN A 39 13.81 -7.00 -10.20
C ASN A 39 15.34 -7.15 -9.99
N GLY A 40 15.78 -8.12 -9.17
CA GLY A 40 17.20 -8.30 -8.86
C GLY A 40 17.81 -7.04 -8.22
N ASP A 41 18.99 -6.66 -8.70
CA ASP A 41 19.75 -5.50 -8.20
C ASP A 41 19.31 -4.16 -8.81
N ALA A 42 18.13 -4.07 -9.46
CA ALA A 42 17.64 -2.81 -10.01
C ALA A 42 17.50 -1.76 -8.89
N PRO A 43 17.98 -0.52 -9.10
CA PRO A 43 17.97 0.48 -8.05
C PRO A 43 16.57 1.04 -7.78
N TYR A 44 16.29 1.34 -6.53
CA TYR A 44 15.14 2.13 -6.08
C TYR A 44 15.55 3.11 -4.99
N THR A 45 14.73 4.13 -4.75
CA THR A 45 14.89 5.10 -3.68
C THR A 45 13.97 4.71 -2.51
N PRO A 46 14.48 4.63 -1.27
CA PRO A 46 13.66 4.27 -0.12
C PRO A 46 12.49 5.23 0.13
N LEU A 47 11.28 4.70 0.27
CA LEU A 47 10.13 5.41 0.83
C LEU A 47 10.25 5.43 2.35
N ALA A 48 9.93 6.57 2.95
CA ALA A 48 9.82 6.68 4.40
C ALA A 48 8.35 6.86 4.80
N ASP A 49 7.98 6.34 5.96
CA ASP A 49 6.69 6.67 6.59
C ASP A 49 6.57 8.18 6.78
N ARG A 50 5.39 8.72 6.55
CA ARG A 50 5.10 10.17 6.56
C ARG A 50 5.89 10.99 5.52
N GLY A 51 6.59 10.34 4.58
CA GLY A 51 7.19 10.99 3.43
C GLY A 51 6.14 11.72 2.59
N GLN A 52 6.54 12.84 1.97
CA GLN A 52 5.61 13.66 1.17
C GLN A 52 6.18 13.93 -0.21
N PHE A 53 5.30 13.92 -1.20
CA PHE A 53 5.60 14.25 -2.60
C PHE A 53 4.62 15.30 -3.10
N ASP A 54 5.11 16.29 -3.86
CA ASP A 54 4.27 17.24 -4.56
C ASP A 54 4.14 16.82 -6.03
N ILE A 55 2.93 16.53 -6.48
CA ILE A 55 2.65 16.13 -7.87
C ILE A 55 1.51 16.98 -8.41
N GLY A 56 1.81 17.84 -9.38
CA GLY A 56 0.80 18.68 -10.03
C GLY A 56 0.08 19.67 -9.11
N GLY A 57 0.70 20.03 -7.98
CA GLY A 57 0.12 20.92 -6.96
C GLY A 57 -0.64 20.19 -5.86
N GLU A 58 -0.78 18.87 -5.97
CA GLU A 58 -1.35 18.01 -4.94
C GLU A 58 -0.25 17.39 -4.08
N LYS A 59 -0.51 17.27 -2.79
CA LYS A 59 0.42 16.64 -1.83
C LYS A 59 0.02 15.19 -1.60
N ILE A 60 0.93 14.27 -1.91
CA ILE A 60 0.80 12.86 -1.56
C ILE A 60 1.54 12.61 -0.27
N THR A 61 0.89 12.01 0.72
CA THR A 61 1.49 11.55 1.96
C THR A 61 1.57 10.04 1.97
N VAL A 62 2.74 9.50 2.30
CA VAL A 62 3.00 8.07 2.45
C VAL A 62 2.70 7.65 3.88
N TYR A 63 1.99 6.54 4.08
CA TYR A 63 1.80 5.91 5.38
C TYR A 63 2.23 4.45 5.31
N HIS A 64 3.12 4.04 6.20
CA HIS A 64 3.53 2.64 6.32
C HIS A 64 2.41 1.80 6.93
N THR A 65 1.99 0.76 6.23
CA THR A 65 0.86 -0.11 6.58
C THR A 65 1.22 -1.58 6.36
N PRO A 66 2.19 -2.12 7.12
CA PRO A 66 2.63 -3.50 6.96
C PRO A 66 1.52 -4.52 7.24
N GLY A 67 1.71 -5.75 6.74
CA GLY A 67 0.87 -6.91 7.03
C GLY A 67 0.56 -7.75 5.80
N HIS A 68 0.16 -7.19 4.66
CA HIS A 68 0.11 -7.90 3.39
C HIS A 68 1.54 -8.20 2.87
N SER A 69 2.42 -7.22 2.97
CA SER A 69 3.87 -7.36 2.94
C SER A 69 4.49 -6.48 4.03
N PRO A 70 5.77 -6.68 4.40
CA PRO A 70 6.44 -5.87 5.42
C PRO A 70 6.55 -4.39 5.05
N GLY A 71 6.74 -4.09 3.77
CA GLY A 71 6.95 -2.75 3.26
C GLY A 71 5.71 -2.11 2.62
N CYS A 72 4.51 -2.67 2.84
CA CYS A 72 3.28 -2.06 2.35
C CYS A 72 3.14 -0.61 2.81
N VAL A 73 2.79 0.26 1.87
CA VAL A 73 2.40 1.65 2.14
C VAL A 73 1.08 1.97 1.46
N VAL A 74 0.36 2.91 2.01
CA VAL A 74 -0.77 3.57 1.36
C VAL A 74 -0.41 5.01 1.03
N LEU A 75 -0.94 5.53 -0.07
CA LEU A 75 -0.66 6.88 -0.56
C LEU A 75 -1.93 7.72 -0.47
N HIS A 76 -1.93 8.73 0.37
CA HIS A 76 -3.07 9.61 0.59
C HIS A 76 -2.89 10.93 -0.17
N VAL A 77 -3.87 11.28 -1.00
CA VAL A 77 -3.88 12.53 -1.77
C VAL A 77 -5.30 13.11 -1.79
N GLY A 78 -5.46 14.33 -1.26
CA GLY A 78 -6.78 14.95 -1.14
C GLY A 78 -7.77 14.08 -0.37
N GLU A 79 -8.87 13.70 -1.02
CA GLU A 79 -9.91 12.82 -0.47
C GLU A 79 -9.76 11.36 -0.93
N THR A 80 -8.59 10.98 -1.46
CA THR A 80 -8.35 9.66 -2.04
C THR A 80 -7.18 8.95 -1.38
N LEU A 81 -7.36 7.66 -1.10
CA LEU A 81 -6.34 6.74 -0.62
C LEU A 81 -6.07 5.66 -1.69
N LEU A 82 -4.85 5.61 -2.19
CA LEU A 82 -4.36 4.49 -3.00
C LEU A 82 -3.86 3.44 -2.01
N SER A 83 -4.67 2.43 -1.75
CA SER A 83 -4.40 1.46 -0.68
C SER A 83 -3.49 0.30 -1.08
N GLY A 84 -3.16 0.17 -2.36
CA GLY A 84 -2.49 -1.05 -2.83
C GLY A 84 -3.25 -2.27 -2.33
N ASP A 85 -2.52 -3.20 -1.73
CA ASP A 85 -3.09 -4.44 -1.20
C ASP A 85 -3.25 -4.44 0.34
N THR A 86 -3.29 -3.24 0.94
CA THR A 86 -3.58 -3.11 2.38
C THR A 86 -5.08 -3.22 2.67
N LEU A 87 -5.94 -2.57 1.87
CA LEU A 87 -7.39 -2.56 2.08
C LEU A 87 -8.13 -2.64 0.75
N PHE A 88 -9.09 -3.56 0.67
CA PHE A 88 -9.99 -3.77 -0.46
C PHE A 88 -11.44 -3.47 -0.08
N ASN A 89 -12.31 -3.43 -1.08
CA ASN A 89 -13.75 -3.53 -0.89
C ASN A 89 -14.06 -4.95 -0.37
N GLY A 90 -14.36 -5.04 0.92
CA GLY A 90 -14.69 -6.30 1.60
C GLY A 90 -13.60 -6.82 2.54
N GLY A 91 -12.56 -6.02 2.83
CA GLY A 91 -11.62 -6.34 3.91
C GLY A 91 -10.15 -6.12 3.63
N PRO A 92 -9.30 -6.57 4.55
CA PRO A 92 -7.85 -6.48 4.41
C PRO A 92 -7.33 -7.30 3.24
N GLY A 93 -6.14 -6.94 2.77
CA GLY A 93 -5.40 -7.74 1.81
C GLY A 93 -5.06 -9.12 2.33
N ALA A 94 -4.93 -10.07 1.40
CA ALA A 94 -4.66 -11.46 1.73
C ALA A 94 -3.37 -11.61 2.56
N THR A 95 -3.47 -12.40 3.61
CA THR A 95 -2.35 -12.85 4.44
C THR A 95 -2.23 -14.38 4.38
N GLY A 96 -1.32 -14.98 5.14
CA GLY A 96 -1.05 -16.42 5.06
C GLY A 96 -0.03 -16.79 3.97
N ARG A 97 0.60 -15.78 3.35
CA ARG A 97 1.73 -15.93 2.43
C ARG A 97 3.05 -15.63 3.14
N LYS A 98 4.16 -15.94 2.49
CA LYS A 98 5.51 -15.59 2.95
C LYS A 98 5.57 -14.07 3.21
N TYR A 99 6.07 -13.69 4.37
CA TYR A 99 6.24 -12.31 4.86
C TYR A 99 4.94 -11.56 5.22
N SER A 100 3.75 -12.16 5.09
CA SER A 100 2.50 -11.53 5.51
C SER A 100 2.12 -11.89 6.94
N ASP A 101 1.34 -11.01 7.59
CA ASP A 101 0.87 -11.18 8.96
C ASP A 101 -0.51 -10.54 9.14
N PHE A 102 -1.52 -11.34 9.56
CA PHE A 102 -2.88 -10.87 9.70
C PHE A 102 -3.06 -9.88 10.87
N ASP A 103 -2.43 -10.15 12.01
CA ASP A 103 -2.56 -9.26 13.16
C ASP A 103 -1.93 -7.89 12.86
N VAL A 104 -0.80 -7.90 12.14
CA VAL A 104 -0.13 -6.67 11.72
C VAL A 104 -0.96 -5.86 10.73
N ILE A 105 -1.63 -6.48 9.73
CA ILE A 105 -2.47 -5.72 8.80
C ILE A 105 -3.69 -5.12 9.50
N ILE A 106 -4.29 -5.83 10.46
CA ILE A 106 -5.38 -5.31 11.29
C ILE A 106 -4.92 -4.10 12.11
N GLU A 107 -3.73 -4.14 12.71
CA GLU A 107 -3.14 -2.99 13.40
C GLU A 107 -2.91 -1.81 12.45
N SER A 108 -2.39 -2.06 11.25
CA SER A 108 -2.21 -1.03 10.22
C SER A 108 -3.54 -0.38 9.82
N LEU A 109 -4.61 -1.17 9.66
CA LEU A 109 -5.94 -0.64 9.37
C LEU A 109 -6.46 0.24 10.51
N LYS A 110 -6.44 -0.25 11.76
CA LYS A 110 -6.97 0.47 12.92
C LYS A 110 -6.21 1.75 13.23
N ASN A 111 -4.87 1.68 13.19
CA ASN A 111 -4.02 2.76 13.69
C ASN A 111 -3.64 3.79 12.62
N VAL A 112 -3.84 3.46 11.34
CA VAL A 112 -3.49 4.32 10.22
C VAL A 112 -4.68 4.58 9.31
N VAL A 113 -5.17 3.56 8.61
CA VAL A 113 -6.17 3.75 7.54
C VAL A 113 -7.50 4.27 8.08
N PHE A 114 -8.00 3.68 9.15
CA PHE A 114 -9.30 4.05 9.75
C PHE A 114 -9.25 5.30 10.65
N THR A 115 -8.07 5.94 10.73
CA THR A 115 -7.96 7.29 11.33
C THR A 115 -8.19 8.40 10.32
N LEU A 116 -8.26 8.07 9.02
CA LEU A 116 -8.59 9.01 7.96
C LEU A 116 -10.09 9.32 7.95
N PRO A 117 -10.53 10.43 7.32
CA PRO A 117 -11.96 10.74 7.20
C PRO A 117 -12.76 9.60 6.57
N GLU A 118 -13.97 9.35 7.09
CA GLU A 118 -14.81 8.21 6.66
C GLU A 118 -15.20 8.26 5.18
N ASP A 119 -15.30 9.46 4.60
CA ASP A 119 -15.62 9.70 3.20
C ASP A 119 -14.41 9.58 2.26
N THR A 120 -13.20 9.34 2.80
CA THR A 120 -12.01 9.10 2.00
C THR A 120 -12.24 7.92 1.07
N LYS A 121 -12.13 8.17 -0.24
CA LYS A 121 -12.27 7.15 -1.28
C LYS A 121 -11.05 6.24 -1.29
N VAL A 122 -11.27 4.94 -1.22
CA VAL A 122 -10.22 3.92 -1.28
C VAL A 122 -10.16 3.32 -2.68
N LEU A 123 -8.99 3.40 -3.30
CA LEU A 123 -8.67 2.78 -4.58
C LEU A 123 -7.63 1.68 -4.34
N PRO A 124 -8.06 0.40 -4.30
CA PRO A 124 -7.17 -0.72 -4.05
C PRO A 124 -6.33 -1.11 -5.27
N GLY A 125 -5.34 -1.99 -5.07
CA GLY A 125 -4.55 -2.55 -6.15
C GLY A 125 -5.35 -3.40 -7.12
N HIS A 126 -6.39 -4.07 -6.60
CA HIS A 126 -7.31 -4.92 -7.39
C HIS A 126 -8.76 -4.70 -6.96
N GLY A 127 -9.70 -4.96 -7.88
CA GLY A 127 -11.14 -4.92 -7.59
C GLY A 127 -11.74 -3.51 -7.52
N ASP A 128 -12.90 -3.43 -6.87
CA ASP A 128 -13.71 -2.22 -6.84
C ASP A 128 -13.28 -1.25 -5.74
N ALA A 129 -13.55 0.04 -5.98
CA ALA A 129 -13.35 1.09 -4.98
C ALA A 129 -14.31 0.94 -3.79
N THR A 130 -13.90 1.50 -2.65
CA THR A 130 -14.72 1.59 -1.43
C THR A 130 -14.44 2.92 -0.71
N THR A 131 -14.84 3.06 0.55
CA THR A 131 -14.49 4.19 1.41
C THR A 131 -13.95 3.71 2.76
N VAL A 132 -13.17 4.57 3.41
CA VAL A 132 -12.63 4.27 4.75
C VAL A 132 -13.76 3.91 5.72
N GLY A 133 -14.84 4.69 5.76
CA GLY A 133 -15.95 4.45 6.69
C GLY A 133 -16.69 3.15 6.42
N ALA A 134 -16.91 2.78 5.15
CA ALA A 134 -17.57 1.52 4.81
C ALA A 134 -16.81 0.29 5.32
N GLU A 135 -15.48 0.32 5.21
CA GLU A 135 -14.64 -0.80 5.65
C GLU A 135 -14.36 -0.75 7.16
N ALA A 136 -14.18 0.44 7.75
CA ALA A 136 -13.98 0.59 9.19
C ALA A 136 -15.17 0.07 10.00
N ALA A 137 -16.40 0.25 9.50
CA ALA A 137 -17.62 -0.27 10.13
C ALA A 137 -17.68 -1.80 10.21
N ARG A 138 -16.84 -2.49 9.43
CA ARG A 138 -16.82 -3.95 9.32
C ARG A 138 -15.58 -4.61 9.94
N ILE A 139 -14.75 -3.85 10.64
CA ILE A 139 -13.47 -4.36 11.15
C ILE A 139 -13.63 -5.60 12.06
N ASP A 140 -14.67 -5.64 12.88
CA ASP A 140 -14.92 -6.77 13.77
C ASP A 140 -15.27 -8.05 12.97
N GLU A 141 -16.01 -7.92 11.85
CA GLU A 141 -16.28 -9.02 10.92
C GLU A 141 -14.98 -9.58 10.32
N TYR A 142 -14.03 -8.70 9.96
CA TYR A 142 -12.75 -9.12 9.38
C TYR A 142 -11.87 -9.85 10.41
N ILE A 143 -11.86 -9.35 11.66
CA ILE A 143 -11.14 -10.00 12.76
C ILE A 143 -11.73 -11.39 13.06
N GLU A 144 -13.06 -11.50 13.13
CA GLU A 144 -13.75 -12.77 13.38
C GLU A 144 -13.50 -13.78 12.25
N ARG A 145 -13.48 -13.31 11.01
CA ARG A 145 -13.21 -14.13 9.82
C ARG A 145 -11.75 -14.63 9.78
N GLY A 146 -10.79 -13.82 10.23
CA GLY A 146 -9.37 -14.17 10.35
C GLY A 146 -8.58 -14.18 9.03
N TYR A 147 -9.11 -13.50 7.99
CA TYR A 147 -8.46 -13.35 6.68
C TYR A 147 -9.04 -12.17 5.91
#